data_08b54ad13093314790c428dab8e26981
#
_entry.id   08b54ad13093314790c428dab8e26981
#
_cell.length_a   1.000
_cell.length_b   1.000
_cell.length_c   1.000
_cell.angle_alpha   90.00
_cell.angle_beta   90.00
_cell.angle_gamma   90.00
#
_symmetry.space_group_name_H-M   'P 1'
#
loop_
_entity.id
_entity.type
_entity.pdbx_description
1 polymer ?
#
loop_
_entity_poly.entity_id
_entity_poly.type
_entity_poly.pdbx_seq_one_letter_code
_entity_poly.pdbx_strand_id
1 'polypeptide(L)'
;MEKGQKVVLITIDSMDQHWVNMDKGCKQAAEELGCDYKWIAPDVKDDAKQIECVNNAVADGATAILVAANGPDAITAALEEADQAGVKIVQVDSFANYPCVQKLGTDNRAAGKTAGEQVLAALEAKGVKEGKIGIVSVNAATTSTVDRDEGFRSAFEGTAFEILETQYADGDAAKSKDAAANFISQGCVALFGANEGSCVGVGNAVAEDGNNIVAAGMDKSDAVIQLIKDGALICTMAQNPDVMGYEGMYAAITAINDGKVAPEYIDTGVSILNLDAVK
;
A
#
# COMPACT_ATOMS: atom_id res chain seq x y z
N MET A 1 29.48 -22.58 12.99
CA MET A 1 28.22 -22.80 12.26
C MET A 1 27.90 -21.46 11.61
N GLU A 2 27.93 -21.40 10.28
CA GLU A 2 27.40 -20.22 9.56
C GLU A 2 25.98 -20.04 10.05
N LYS A 3 25.62 -18.78 10.46
CA LYS A 3 24.23 -18.46 10.76
C LYS A 3 23.44 -18.71 9.49
N GLY A 4 22.47 -19.63 9.54
CA GLY A 4 21.56 -19.85 8.43
C GLY A 4 20.94 -18.51 8.03
N GLN A 5 20.86 -18.25 6.74
CA GLN A 5 20.25 -17.00 6.23
C GLN A 5 18.74 -17.12 6.44
N LYS A 6 18.21 -16.37 7.41
CA LYS A 6 16.79 -16.33 7.74
C LYS A 6 16.24 -14.92 7.51
N VAL A 7 15.35 -14.79 6.55
CA VAL A 7 14.72 -13.53 6.19
C VAL A 7 13.26 -13.54 6.64
N VAL A 8 12.82 -12.45 7.29
CA VAL A 8 11.44 -12.30 7.76
C VAL A 8 10.79 -11.11 7.07
N LEU A 9 9.67 -11.34 6.40
CA LEU A 9 8.79 -10.25 5.94
C LEU A 9 7.86 -9.84 7.08
N ILE A 10 7.78 -8.53 7.35
CA ILE A 10 6.86 -7.93 8.32
C ILE A 10 6.01 -6.88 7.60
N THR A 11 4.73 -7.17 7.44
CA THR A 11 3.77 -6.27 6.78
C THR A 11 2.93 -5.48 7.79
N ILE A 12 2.20 -4.48 7.32
CA ILE A 12 1.33 -3.64 8.17
C ILE A 12 0.23 -4.48 8.81
N ASP A 13 -0.33 -5.40 8.03
CA ASP A 13 -1.33 -6.40 8.45
C ASP A 13 -1.26 -7.63 7.54
N SER A 14 -2.20 -8.56 7.73
CA SER A 14 -2.31 -9.78 6.92
C SER A 14 -3.62 -9.87 6.13
N MET A 15 -4.40 -8.79 6.04
CA MET A 15 -5.77 -8.81 5.50
C MET A 15 -5.82 -8.58 3.99
N ASP A 16 -5.02 -7.63 3.48
CA ASP A 16 -5.06 -7.24 2.08
C ASP A 16 -4.36 -8.28 1.18
N GLN A 17 -4.92 -8.56 0.01
CA GLN A 17 -4.32 -9.46 -0.98
C GLN A 17 -2.98 -8.92 -1.49
N HIS A 18 -2.76 -7.62 -1.39
CA HIS A 18 -1.49 -6.96 -1.62
C HIS A 18 -0.33 -7.64 -0.88
N TRP A 19 -0.51 -7.91 0.42
CA TRP A 19 0.51 -8.58 1.24
C TRP A 19 0.71 -10.06 0.86
N VAL A 20 -0.36 -10.76 0.50
CA VAL A 20 -0.29 -12.13 -0.02
C VAL A 20 0.54 -12.19 -1.32
N ASN A 21 0.41 -11.19 -2.18
CA ASN A 21 1.20 -11.11 -3.41
C ASN A 21 2.67 -10.78 -3.13
N MET A 22 2.96 -9.92 -2.16
CA MET A 22 4.33 -9.66 -1.71
C MET A 22 4.99 -10.92 -1.14
N ASP A 23 4.27 -11.68 -0.30
CA ASP A 23 4.70 -12.96 0.25
C ASP A 23 5.02 -13.99 -0.85
N LYS A 24 4.24 -14.02 -1.93
CA LYS A 24 4.55 -14.88 -3.09
C LYS A 24 5.90 -14.54 -3.72
N GLY A 25 6.18 -13.27 -3.93
CA GLY A 25 7.47 -12.82 -4.45
C GLY A 25 8.63 -13.20 -3.52
N CYS A 26 8.46 -13.00 -2.21
CA CYS A 26 9.44 -13.41 -1.22
C CYS A 26 9.68 -14.93 -1.22
N LYS A 27 8.62 -15.75 -1.28
CA LYS A 27 8.71 -17.21 -1.34
C LYS A 27 9.47 -17.70 -2.56
N GLN A 28 9.15 -17.13 -3.73
CA GLN A 28 9.85 -17.46 -4.96
C GLN A 28 11.37 -17.18 -4.81
N ALA A 29 11.73 -15.98 -4.36
CA ALA A 29 13.12 -15.62 -4.16
C ALA A 29 13.82 -16.51 -3.10
N ALA A 30 13.12 -16.86 -2.02
CA ALA A 30 13.65 -17.73 -0.97
C ALA A 30 13.99 -19.12 -1.49
N GLU A 31 13.14 -19.71 -2.34
CA GLU A 31 13.38 -20.99 -3.01
C GLU A 31 14.62 -20.91 -3.91
N GLU A 32 14.75 -19.85 -4.72
CA GLU A 32 15.89 -19.66 -5.63
C GLU A 32 17.21 -19.43 -4.87
N LEU A 33 17.15 -18.69 -3.75
CA LEU A 33 18.32 -18.34 -2.92
C LEU A 33 18.69 -19.44 -1.92
N GLY A 34 17.79 -20.41 -1.67
CA GLY A 34 17.99 -21.48 -0.71
C GLY A 34 18.08 -21.00 0.74
N CYS A 35 17.33 -19.96 1.11
CA CYS A 35 17.31 -19.37 2.45
C CYS A 35 16.00 -19.65 3.19
N ASP A 36 16.04 -19.57 4.52
CA ASP A 36 14.82 -19.64 5.35
C ASP A 36 14.03 -18.37 5.21
N TYR A 37 12.73 -18.49 4.98
CA TYR A 37 11.81 -17.36 4.86
C TYR A 37 10.58 -17.56 5.73
N LYS A 38 10.09 -16.45 6.32
CA LYS A 38 8.84 -16.41 7.07
C LYS A 38 8.15 -15.06 6.86
N TRP A 39 6.84 -15.08 6.69
CA TRP A 39 5.99 -13.89 6.77
C TRP A 39 5.29 -13.85 8.11
N ILE A 40 5.35 -12.72 8.80
CA ILE A 40 4.60 -12.41 10.02
C ILE A 40 3.98 -11.03 9.89
N ALA A 41 2.79 -10.86 10.47
CA ALA A 41 2.08 -9.60 10.47
C ALA A 41 1.13 -9.51 11.65
N PRO A 42 0.78 -8.30 12.10
CA PRO A 42 -0.36 -8.10 12.98
C PRO A 42 -1.67 -8.53 12.30
N ASP A 43 -2.68 -8.85 13.10
CA ASP A 43 -4.05 -9.11 12.65
C ASP A 43 -4.81 -7.82 12.31
N VAL A 44 -4.32 -6.68 12.79
CA VAL A 44 -4.85 -5.33 12.55
C VAL A 44 -3.71 -4.34 12.39
N LYS A 45 -3.96 -3.20 11.76
CA LYS A 45 -3.00 -2.09 11.61
C LYS A 45 -2.78 -1.42 12.96
N ASP A 46 -1.72 -1.83 13.67
CA ASP A 46 -1.37 -1.38 15.02
C ASP A 46 0.16 -1.34 15.19
N ASP A 47 0.68 -0.18 15.57
CA ASP A 47 2.12 0.04 15.71
C ASP A 47 2.75 -0.84 16.78
N ALA A 48 2.09 -1.02 17.94
CA ALA A 48 2.63 -1.81 19.04
C ALA A 48 2.73 -3.30 18.64
N LYS A 49 1.70 -3.83 17.98
CA LYS A 49 1.71 -5.20 17.46
C LYS A 49 2.76 -5.40 16.36
N GLN A 50 3.00 -4.40 15.51
CA GLN A 50 4.05 -4.48 14.50
C GLN A 50 5.45 -4.46 15.14
N ILE A 51 5.67 -3.64 16.17
CA ILE A 51 6.89 -3.66 16.98
C ILE A 51 7.12 -5.04 17.60
N GLU A 52 6.08 -5.69 18.14
CA GLU A 52 6.18 -7.07 18.65
C GLU A 52 6.61 -8.05 17.55
N CYS A 53 6.13 -7.88 16.31
CA CYS A 53 6.57 -8.70 15.18
C CYS A 53 8.07 -8.53 14.91
N VAL A 54 8.61 -7.30 14.95
CA VAL A 54 10.04 -7.03 14.77
C VAL A 54 10.84 -7.71 15.88
N ASN A 55 10.45 -7.52 17.14
CA ASN A 55 11.13 -8.10 18.29
C ASN A 55 11.13 -9.63 18.25
N ASN A 56 10.00 -10.23 17.87
CA ASN A 56 9.88 -11.68 17.71
C ASN A 56 10.78 -12.21 16.57
N ALA A 57 10.86 -11.48 15.44
CA ALA A 57 11.74 -11.88 14.33
C ALA A 57 13.22 -11.88 14.77
N VAL A 58 13.66 -10.86 15.52
CA VAL A 58 15.02 -10.77 16.07
C VAL A 58 15.28 -11.92 17.05
N ALA A 59 14.36 -12.15 17.99
CA ALA A 59 14.46 -13.23 18.98
C ALA A 59 14.52 -14.61 18.33
N ASP A 60 13.78 -14.82 17.23
CA ASP A 60 13.78 -16.04 16.43
C ASP A 60 15.02 -16.20 15.55
N GLY A 61 15.98 -15.27 15.61
CA GLY A 61 17.26 -15.33 14.90
C GLY A 61 17.19 -14.91 13.44
N ALA A 62 16.31 -13.98 13.07
CA ALA A 62 16.33 -13.36 11.76
C ALA A 62 17.70 -12.72 11.47
N THR A 63 18.20 -12.89 10.25
CA THR A 63 19.43 -12.25 9.77
C THR A 63 19.13 -11.04 8.89
N ALA A 64 17.92 -10.96 8.36
CA ALA A 64 17.37 -9.77 7.74
C ALA A 64 15.85 -9.68 7.95
N ILE A 65 15.34 -8.46 7.87
CA ILE A 65 13.92 -8.13 7.91
C ILE A 65 13.58 -7.30 6.68
N LEU A 66 12.54 -7.71 5.93
CA LEU A 66 11.83 -6.86 5.00
C LEU A 66 10.65 -6.26 5.76
N VAL A 67 10.52 -4.95 5.82
CA VAL A 67 9.47 -4.28 6.60
C VAL A 67 8.69 -3.26 5.80
N ALA A 68 7.36 -3.34 5.89
CA ALA A 68 6.43 -2.29 5.48
C ALA A 68 5.90 -1.62 6.75
N ALA A 69 6.30 -0.38 7.01
CA ALA A 69 5.99 0.30 8.27
C ALA A 69 4.55 0.84 8.30
N ASN A 70 3.80 0.57 9.37
CA ASN A 70 2.51 1.20 9.63
C ASN A 70 2.70 2.67 10.05
N GLY A 71 3.47 2.91 11.10
CA GLY A 71 3.88 4.25 11.56
C GLY A 71 5.36 4.49 11.27
N PRO A 72 5.73 5.50 10.46
CA PRO A 72 7.13 5.71 10.04
C PRO A 72 8.08 5.99 11.21
N ASP A 73 7.61 6.65 12.26
CA ASP A 73 8.40 6.97 13.45
C ASP A 73 8.24 5.92 14.55
N ALA A 74 7.07 5.32 14.69
CA ALA A 74 6.74 4.40 15.76
C ALA A 74 7.65 3.18 15.82
N ILE A 75 8.04 2.65 14.66
CA ILE A 75 8.83 1.42 14.53
C ILE A 75 10.34 1.65 14.66
N THR A 76 10.82 2.90 14.63
CA THR A 76 12.25 3.22 14.51
C THR A 76 13.11 2.62 15.62
N ALA A 77 12.66 2.65 16.87
CA ALA A 77 13.42 2.10 18.00
C ALA A 77 13.60 0.58 17.86
N ALA A 78 12.56 -0.13 17.44
CA ALA A 78 12.64 -1.59 17.23
C ALA A 78 13.57 -1.94 16.05
N LEU A 79 13.57 -1.13 15.00
CA LEU A 79 14.50 -1.31 13.86
C LEU A 79 15.94 -1.01 14.28
N GLU A 80 16.17 0.00 15.14
CA GLU A 80 17.49 0.30 15.69
C GLU A 80 18.03 -0.86 16.53
N GLU A 81 17.20 -1.44 17.40
CA GLU A 81 17.58 -2.60 18.20
C GLU A 81 17.89 -3.82 17.32
N ALA A 82 17.12 -4.04 16.26
CA ALA A 82 17.36 -5.11 15.28
C ALA A 82 18.69 -4.91 14.53
N ASP A 83 18.97 -3.69 14.07
CA ASP A 83 20.21 -3.35 13.37
C ASP A 83 21.44 -3.50 14.29
N GLN A 84 21.35 -3.02 15.55
CA GLN A 84 22.39 -3.23 16.57
C GLN A 84 22.64 -4.72 16.86
N ALA A 85 21.63 -5.57 16.72
CA ALA A 85 21.76 -7.03 16.79
C ALA A 85 22.38 -7.65 15.53
N GLY A 86 22.66 -6.84 14.49
CA GLY A 86 23.26 -7.26 13.23
C GLY A 86 22.26 -7.74 12.18
N VAL A 87 20.95 -7.50 12.38
CA VAL A 87 19.91 -7.82 11.41
C VAL A 87 19.91 -6.77 10.31
N LYS A 88 19.92 -7.18 9.05
CA LYS A 88 19.85 -6.27 7.91
C LYS A 88 18.40 -5.81 7.69
N ILE A 89 18.20 -4.51 7.48
CA ILE A 89 16.86 -3.93 7.28
C ILE A 89 16.69 -3.55 5.82
N VAL A 90 15.66 -4.12 5.17
CA VAL A 90 15.17 -3.71 3.84
C VAL A 90 13.76 -3.14 4.04
N GLN A 91 13.47 -2.01 3.44
CA GLN A 91 12.14 -1.43 3.53
C GLN A 91 11.37 -1.65 2.23
N VAL A 92 10.12 -2.11 2.36
CA VAL A 92 9.24 -2.40 1.22
C VAL A 92 7.93 -1.64 1.38
N ASP A 93 7.32 -1.21 0.30
CA ASP A 93 6.00 -0.56 0.20
C ASP A 93 5.88 0.75 0.98
N SER A 94 5.80 0.71 2.30
CA SER A 94 5.66 1.86 3.19
C SER A 94 6.88 2.01 4.09
N PHE A 95 7.49 3.19 4.10
CA PHE A 95 8.83 3.38 4.67
C PHE A 95 8.81 3.97 6.06
N ALA A 96 9.68 3.42 6.92
CA ALA A 96 10.02 3.99 8.22
C ALA A 96 11.07 5.11 8.09
N ASN A 97 11.10 6.00 9.08
CA ASN A 97 12.15 7.02 9.22
C ASN A 97 13.43 6.43 9.84
N TYR A 98 13.93 5.35 9.22
CA TYR A 98 15.12 4.62 9.66
C TYR A 98 16.02 4.28 8.46
N PRO A 99 17.36 4.31 8.61
CA PRO A 99 18.28 3.84 7.58
C PRO A 99 18.05 2.37 7.22
N CYS A 100 18.29 2.01 5.98
CA CYS A 100 18.12 0.63 5.53
C CYS A 100 19.05 0.31 4.36
N VAL A 101 19.13 -0.98 4.03
CA VAL A 101 19.92 -1.49 2.90
C VAL A 101 19.38 -0.98 1.57
N GLN A 102 18.05 -1.06 1.40
CA GLN A 102 17.35 -0.63 0.20
C GLN A 102 15.88 -0.38 0.51
N LYS A 103 15.28 0.54 -0.24
CA LYS A 103 13.84 0.81 -0.28
C LYS A 103 13.27 0.33 -1.61
N LEU A 104 12.22 -0.48 -1.57
CA LEU A 104 11.47 -0.91 -2.75
C LEU A 104 10.00 -0.53 -2.58
N GLY A 105 9.47 0.24 -3.50
CA GLY A 105 8.11 0.76 -3.36
C GLY A 105 7.55 1.27 -4.67
N THR A 106 6.50 2.06 -4.56
CA THR A 106 5.82 2.77 -5.64
C THR A 106 6.06 4.27 -5.46
N ASP A 107 6.19 5.03 -6.53
CA ASP A 107 6.02 6.48 -6.45
C ASP A 107 4.54 6.78 -6.13
N ASN A 108 4.24 6.77 -4.82
CA ASN A 108 2.88 6.89 -4.32
C ASN A 108 2.25 8.26 -4.63
N ARG A 109 3.05 9.32 -4.67
CA ARG A 109 2.56 10.65 -5.04
C ARG A 109 2.17 10.68 -6.51
N ALA A 110 2.99 10.13 -7.40
CA ALA A 110 2.65 10.02 -8.82
C ALA A 110 1.45 9.10 -9.06
N ALA A 111 1.35 7.98 -8.34
CA ALA A 111 0.20 7.07 -8.41
C ALA A 111 -1.10 7.75 -7.98
N GLY A 112 -1.09 8.47 -6.86
CA GLY A 112 -2.24 9.24 -6.38
C GLY A 112 -2.65 10.33 -7.38
N LYS A 113 -1.68 11.08 -7.93
CA LYS A 113 -1.95 12.07 -8.96
C LYS A 113 -2.59 11.45 -10.21
N THR A 114 -2.06 10.33 -10.68
CA THR A 114 -2.61 9.61 -11.83
C THR A 114 -4.06 9.17 -11.57
N ALA A 115 -4.36 8.66 -10.36
CA ALA A 115 -5.73 8.33 -9.98
C ALA A 115 -6.66 9.56 -10.03
N GLY A 116 -6.19 10.70 -9.51
CA GLY A 116 -6.92 11.96 -9.56
C GLY A 116 -7.19 12.45 -10.99
N GLU A 117 -6.19 12.35 -11.87
CA GLU A 117 -6.33 12.70 -13.29
C GLU A 117 -7.35 11.80 -14.01
N GLN A 118 -7.40 10.49 -13.69
CA GLN A 118 -8.42 9.58 -14.22
C GLN A 118 -9.83 9.96 -13.74
N VAL A 119 -9.97 10.31 -12.45
CA VAL A 119 -11.26 10.77 -11.89
C VAL A 119 -11.68 12.07 -12.52
N LEU A 120 -10.79 13.04 -12.65
CA LEU A 120 -11.07 14.35 -13.27
C LEU A 120 -11.54 14.17 -14.72
N ALA A 121 -10.83 13.38 -15.51
CA ALA A 121 -11.21 13.08 -16.90
C ALA A 121 -12.59 12.41 -16.99
N ALA A 122 -12.91 11.51 -16.07
CA ALA A 122 -14.23 10.85 -16.04
C ALA A 122 -15.35 11.81 -15.65
N LEU A 123 -15.11 12.75 -14.73
CA LEU A 123 -16.06 13.81 -14.36
C LEU A 123 -16.31 14.75 -15.53
N GLU A 124 -15.27 15.19 -16.21
CA GLU A 124 -15.35 16.04 -17.41
C GLU A 124 -16.14 15.34 -18.53
N ALA A 125 -15.90 14.06 -18.78
CA ALA A 125 -16.64 13.27 -19.76
C ALA A 125 -18.13 13.16 -19.44
N LYS A 126 -18.50 13.20 -18.15
CA LYS A 126 -19.89 13.26 -17.68
C LYS A 126 -20.47 14.69 -17.66
N GLY A 127 -19.68 15.71 -18.02
CA GLY A 127 -20.08 17.11 -17.99
C GLY A 127 -20.15 17.73 -16.58
N VAL A 128 -19.59 17.04 -15.58
CA VAL A 128 -19.49 17.54 -14.19
C VAL A 128 -18.26 18.43 -14.10
N LYS A 129 -18.45 19.69 -13.72
CA LYS A 129 -17.38 20.72 -13.72
C LYS A 129 -16.99 21.19 -12.33
N GLU A 130 -17.80 20.90 -11.33
CA GLU A 130 -17.63 21.27 -9.93
C GLU A 130 -18.31 20.25 -9.02
N GLY A 131 -17.98 20.24 -7.75
CA GLY A 131 -18.58 19.38 -6.75
C GLY A 131 -17.60 18.95 -5.67
N LYS A 132 -18.08 18.19 -4.72
CA LYS A 132 -17.29 17.67 -3.62
C LYS A 132 -16.68 16.32 -3.98
N ILE A 133 -15.48 16.05 -3.48
CA ILE A 133 -14.76 14.78 -3.65
C ILE A 133 -14.33 14.29 -2.29
N GLY A 134 -14.53 12.99 -2.02
CA GLY A 134 -14.13 12.33 -0.78
C GLY A 134 -12.93 11.43 -0.98
N ILE A 135 -12.06 11.37 0.03
CA ILE A 135 -10.94 10.42 0.11
C ILE A 135 -11.12 9.56 1.36
N VAL A 136 -11.04 8.23 1.18
CA VAL A 136 -11.00 7.26 2.28
C VAL A 136 -9.61 6.65 2.34
N SER A 137 -8.98 6.68 3.52
CA SER A 137 -7.60 6.27 3.70
C SER A 137 -7.40 5.46 4.99
N VAL A 138 -6.17 5.03 5.24
CA VAL A 138 -5.80 4.19 6.39
C VAL A 138 -5.73 5.03 7.67
N ASN A 139 -4.73 5.87 7.77
CA ASN A 139 -4.46 6.77 8.89
C ASN A 139 -3.63 7.97 8.40
N ALA A 140 -3.36 8.92 9.29
CA ALA A 140 -2.64 10.15 8.96
C ALA A 140 -1.10 10.01 9.01
N ALA A 141 -0.55 8.82 9.20
CA ALA A 141 0.87 8.61 9.42
C ALA A 141 1.54 7.69 8.38
N THR A 142 0.85 6.69 7.86
CA THR A 142 1.40 5.72 6.90
C THR A 142 1.83 6.44 5.62
N THR A 143 3.14 6.47 5.35
CA THR A 143 3.75 7.31 4.30
C THR A 143 3.17 7.05 2.92
N SER A 144 2.98 5.78 2.54
CA SER A 144 2.45 5.42 1.24
C SER A 144 1.07 6.01 0.98
N THR A 145 0.16 5.93 1.95
CA THR A 145 -1.22 6.42 1.78
C THR A 145 -1.35 7.94 1.95
N VAL A 146 -0.47 8.56 2.73
CA VAL A 146 -0.36 10.03 2.81
C VAL A 146 0.11 10.60 1.47
N ASP A 147 1.14 10.03 0.87
CA ASP A 147 1.63 10.47 -0.45
C ASP A 147 0.58 10.30 -1.55
N ARG A 148 -0.22 9.21 -1.51
CA ARG A 148 -1.33 8.98 -2.46
C ARG A 148 -2.42 10.04 -2.32
N ASP A 149 -2.80 10.39 -1.09
CA ASP A 149 -3.77 11.45 -0.78
C ASP A 149 -3.28 12.80 -1.33
N GLU A 150 -2.05 13.20 -1.01
CA GLU A 150 -1.46 14.44 -1.49
C GLU A 150 -1.33 14.48 -3.02
N GLY A 151 -0.92 13.36 -3.63
CA GLY A 151 -0.87 13.21 -5.08
C GLY A 151 -2.24 13.37 -5.72
N PHE A 152 -3.25 12.69 -5.18
CA PHE A 152 -4.63 12.77 -5.67
C PHE A 152 -5.17 14.21 -5.61
N ARG A 153 -4.97 14.91 -4.48
CA ARG A 153 -5.37 16.32 -4.32
C ARG A 153 -4.70 17.22 -5.36
N SER A 154 -3.43 16.97 -5.67
CA SER A 154 -2.68 17.79 -6.62
C SER A 154 -3.27 17.78 -8.04
N ALA A 155 -3.98 16.72 -8.43
CA ALA A 155 -4.64 16.64 -9.73
C ALA A 155 -5.83 17.62 -9.87
N PHE A 156 -6.38 18.09 -8.76
CA PHE A 156 -7.52 18.99 -8.73
C PHE A 156 -7.15 20.45 -8.45
N GLU A 157 -5.87 20.76 -8.33
CA GLU A 157 -5.40 22.15 -8.16
C GLU A 157 -5.84 23.02 -9.33
N GLY A 158 -6.41 24.19 -9.02
CA GLY A 158 -6.93 25.11 -10.02
C GLY A 158 -8.26 24.73 -10.66
N THR A 159 -8.90 23.65 -10.24
CA THR A 159 -10.26 23.26 -10.65
C THR A 159 -11.31 23.84 -9.71
N ALA A 160 -12.60 23.69 -10.05
CA ALA A 160 -13.72 24.09 -9.19
C ALA A 160 -14.21 22.97 -8.27
N PHE A 161 -13.47 21.86 -8.16
CA PHE A 161 -13.79 20.77 -7.24
C PHE A 161 -13.24 21.04 -5.84
N GLU A 162 -14.04 20.71 -4.82
CA GLU A 162 -13.66 20.77 -3.41
C GLU A 162 -13.34 19.36 -2.90
N ILE A 163 -12.07 19.11 -2.53
CA ILE A 163 -11.72 17.85 -1.88
C ILE A 163 -11.89 18.02 -0.38
N LEU A 164 -12.81 17.23 0.19
CA LEU A 164 -13.13 17.24 1.61
C LEU A 164 -11.97 16.68 2.45
N GLU A 165 -12.10 16.83 3.77
CA GLU A 165 -11.18 16.21 4.72
C GLU A 165 -11.18 14.68 4.56
N THR A 166 -9.99 14.07 4.54
CA THR A 166 -9.84 12.63 4.40
C THR A 166 -10.47 11.90 5.58
N GLN A 167 -11.26 10.88 5.30
CA GLN A 167 -11.81 9.97 6.31
C GLN A 167 -10.87 8.79 6.49
N TYR A 168 -10.42 8.56 7.71
CA TYR A 168 -9.54 7.46 8.05
C TYR A 168 -10.35 6.27 8.58
N ALA A 169 -10.15 5.11 7.98
CA ALA A 169 -10.91 3.89 8.24
C ALA A 169 -10.02 2.67 8.50
N ASP A 170 -8.78 2.89 8.95
CA ASP A 170 -7.77 1.86 9.23
C ASP A 170 -7.50 0.92 8.04
N GLY A 171 -7.91 1.30 6.82
CA GLY A 171 -7.88 0.44 5.63
C GLY A 171 -8.82 -0.78 5.72
N ASP A 172 -9.75 -0.78 6.68
CA ASP A 172 -10.80 -1.80 6.81
C ASP A 172 -11.90 -1.54 5.79
N ALA A 173 -12.30 -2.57 5.03
CA ALA A 173 -13.26 -2.44 3.94
C ALA A 173 -14.67 -2.05 4.44
N ALA A 174 -15.09 -2.55 5.61
CA ALA A 174 -16.41 -2.23 6.15
C ALA A 174 -16.48 -0.80 6.66
N LYS A 175 -15.50 -0.37 7.45
CA LYS A 175 -15.38 1.02 7.92
C LYS A 175 -15.21 2.00 6.74
N SER A 176 -14.45 1.60 5.72
CA SER A 176 -14.25 2.40 4.51
C SER A 176 -15.53 2.55 3.71
N LYS A 177 -16.37 1.52 3.67
CA LYS A 177 -17.71 1.59 3.05
C LYS A 177 -18.61 2.59 3.79
N ASP A 178 -18.61 2.57 5.14
CA ASP A 178 -19.38 3.51 5.93
C ASP A 178 -18.89 4.96 5.72
N ALA A 179 -17.58 5.18 5.68
CA ALA A 179 -17.00 6.49 5.37
C ALA A 179 -17.37 6.97 3.95
N ALA A 180 -17.32 6.09 2.97
CA ALA A 180 -17.72 6.39 1.59
C ALA A 180 -19.21 6.73 1.49
N ALA A 181 -20.09 5.96 2.15
CA ALA A 181 -21.53 6.24 2.22
C ALA A 181 -21.81 7.60 2.86
N ASN A 182 -21.03 8.00 3.86
CA ASN A 182 -21.13 9.32 4.46
C ASN A 182 -20.75 10.43 3.45
N PHE A 183 -19.70 10.26 2.65
CA PHE A 183 -19.35 11.20 1.58
C PHE A 183 -20.44 11.27 0.50
N ILE A 184 -21.03 10.15 0.12
CA ILE A 184 -22.16 10.09 -0.82
C ILE A 184 -23.34 10.91 -0.28
N SER A 185 -23.68 10.76 1.00
CA SER A 185 -24.75 11.51 1.64
C SER A 185 -24.49 13.02 1.72
N GLN A 186 -23.23 13.44 1.70
CA GLN A 186 -22.80 14.85 1.64
C GLN A 186 -22.82 15.42 0.21
N GLY A 187 -23.20 14.63 -0.78
CA GLY A 187 -23.31 15.02 -2.18
C GLY A 187 -21.96 15.02 -2.93
N CYS A 188 -20.99 14.18 -2.51
CA CYS A 188 -19.77 14.00 -3.28
C CYS A 188 -20.07 13.42 -4.67
N VAL A 189 -19.41 13.94 -5.69
CA VAL A 189 -19.51 13.50 -7.08
C VAL A 189 -18.45 12.47 -7.45
N ALA A 190 -17.39 12.35 -6.63
CA ALA A 190 -16.35 11.36 -6.80
C ALA A 190 -15.74 10.94 -5.46
N LEU A 191 -15.14 9.72 -5.45
CA LEU A 191 -14.46 9.14 -4.31
C LEU A 191 -13.14 8.48 -4.71
N PHE A 192 -12.18 8.48 -3.78
CA PHE A 192 -10.91 7.77 -3.90
C PHE A 192 -10.63 6.92 -2.68
N GLY A 193 -10.24 5.65 -2.89
CA GLY A 193 -9.77 4.73 -1.84
C GLY A 193 -8.26 4.56 -1.91
N ALA A 194 -7.53 4.97 -0.86
CA ALA A 194 -6.09 5.12 -0.90
C ALA A 194 -5.28 3.82 -0.70
N ASN A 195 -5.91 2.70 -0.34
CA ASN A 195 -5.33 1.36 -0.26
C ASN A 195 -6.37 0.30 -0.65
N GLU A 196 -5.99 -0.99 -0.68
CA GLU A 196 -6.89 -2.08 -1.09
C GLU A 196 -8.21 -2.08 -0.31
N GLY A 197 -8.16 -2.12 1.03
CA GLY A 197 -9.37 -2.16 1.85
C GLY A 197 -10.25 -0.91 1.68
N SER A 198 -9.64 0.29 1.58
CA SER A 198 -10.38 1.52 1.30
C SER A 198 -10.98 1.52 -0.12
N CYS A 199 -10.26 0.99 -1.11
CA CYS A 199 -10.74 0.85 -2.48
C CYS A 199 -11.96 -0.08 -2.55
N VAL A 200 -11.92 -1.22 -1.87
CA VAL A 200 -13.04 -2.17 -1.79
C VAL A 200 -14.24 -1.52 -1.09
N GLY A 201 -14.02 -0.83 0.02
CA GLY A 201 -15.09 -0.12 0.74
C GLY A 201 -15.76 0.95 -0.10
N VAL A 202 -14.96 1.82 -0.74
CA VAL A 202 -15.44 2.85 -1.67
C VAL A 202 -16.24 2.24 -2.80
N GLY A 203 -15.71 1.21 -3.48
CA GLY A 203 -16.39 0.55 -4.58
C GLY A 203 -17.72 -0.08 -4.16
N ASN A 204 -17.79 -0.71 -2.98
CA ASN A 204 -19.03 -1.28 -2.46
C ASN A 204 -20.09 -0.21 -2.16
N ALA A 205 -19.68 0.94 -1.59
CA ALA A 205 -20.62 2.05 -1.34
C ALA A 205 -21.15 2.64 -2.64
N VAL A 206 -20.29 2.80 -3.66
CA VAL A 206 -20.70 3.29 -4.98
C VAL A 206 -21.63 2.30 -5.69
N ALA A 207 -21.38 1.00 -5.58
CA ALA A 207 -22.28 -0.03 -6.12
C ALA A 207 -23.67 0.03 -5.49
N GLU A 208 -23.74 0.23 -4.17
CA GLU A 208 -25.02 0.40 -3.47
C GLU A 208 -25.76 1.68 -3.83
N ASP A 209 -25.04 2.74 -4.19
CA ASP A 209 -25.61 3.99 -4.73
C ASP A 209 -26.03 3.87 -6.21
N GLY A 210 -25.89 2.69 -6.82
CA GLY A 210 -26.25 2.44 -8.22
C GLY A 210 -25.23 2.96 -9.23
N ASN A 211 -23.96 3.08 -8.85
CA ASN A 211 -22.84 3.54 -9.69
C ASN A 211 -23.00 4.98 -10.21
N ASN A 212 -23.67 5.84 -9.44
CA ASN A 212 -23.92 7.24 -9.84
C ASN A 212 -22.68 8.13 -9.68
N ILE A 213 -21.72 7.71 -8.86
CA ILE A 213 -20.54 8.47 -8.47
C ILE A 213 -19.31 7.91 -9.17
N VAL A 214 -18.37 8.80 -9.53
CA VAL A 214 -17.09 8.39 -10.09
C VAL A 214 -16.17 7.92 -8.95
N ALA A 215 -15.59 6.74 -9.06
CA ALA A 215 -14.67 6.26 -8.04
C ALA A 215 -13.45 5.57 -8.64
N ALA A 216 -12.30 5.78 -8.00
CA ALA A 216 -11.04 5.11 -8.29
C ALA A 216 -10.37 4.63 -6.99
N GLY A 217 -9.38 3.79 -7.11
CA GLY A 217 -8.65 3.30 -5.94
C GLY A 217 -7.24 2.86 -6.23
N MET A 218 -6.71 2.12 -5.28
CA MET A 218 -5.37 1.55 -5.28
C MET A 218 -5.45 0.03 -5.19
N ASP A 219 -4.37 -0.60 -5.62
CA ASP A 219 -4.09 -2.03 -5.50
C ASP A 219 -4.89 -2.94 -6.46
N LYS A 220 -4.59 -4.21 -6.40
CA LYS A 220 -5.18 -5.24 -7.24
C LYS A 220 -5.54 -6.45 -6.40
N SER A 221 -6.85 -6.70 -6.27
CA SER A 221 -7.39 -7.93 -5.70
C SER A 221 -8.57 -8.42 -6.54
N ASP A 222 -9.02 -9.63 -6.29
CA ASP A 222 -10.19 -10.17 -7.00
C ASP A 222 -11.44 -9.31 -6.74
N ALA A 223 -11.58 -8.78 -5.52
CA ALA A 223 -12.67 -7.87 -5.16
C ALA A 223 -12.61 -6.55 -5.94
N VAL A 224 -11.41 -5.92 -6.02
CA VAL A 224 -11.22 -4.68 -6.79
C VAL A 224 -11.48 -4.90 -8.27
N ILE A 225 -10.99 -6.00 -8.85
CA ILE A 225 -11.24 -6.35 -10.25
C ILE A 225 -12.74 -6.53 -10.51
N GLN A 226 -13.46 -7.19 -9.59
CA GLN A 226 -14.91 -7.35 -9.74
C GLN A 226 -15.64 -6.01 -9.70
N LEU A 227 -15.27 -5.10 -8.80
CA LEU A 227 -15.85 -3.76 -8.72
C LEU A 227 -15.61 -2.92 -9.99
N ILE A 228 -14.48 -3.10 -10.66
CA ILE A 228 -14.23 -2.48 -11.98
C ILE A 228 -15.16 -3.08 -13.04
N LYS A 229 -15.30 -4.42 -13.06
CA LYS A 229 -16.20 -5.11 -14.01
C LYS A 229 -17.66 -4.72 -13.83
N ASP A 230 -18.07 -4.50 -12.60
CA ASP A 230 -19.43 -4.08 -12.24
C ASP A 230 -19.66 -2.57 -12.44
N GLY A 231 -18.62 -1.81 -12.80
CA GLY A 231 -18.69 -0.37 -13.07
C GLY A 231 -18.75 0.51 -11.83
N ALA A 232 -18.52 -0.03 -10.63
CA ALA A 232 -18.45 0.72 -9.39
C ALA A 232 -17.14 1.51 -9.25
N LEU A 233 -16.06 1.00 -9.83
CA LEU A 233 -14.78 1.69 -9.95
C LEU A 233 -14.46 1.91 -11.44
N ILE A 234 -14.00 3.10 -11.80
CA ILE A 234 -13.52 3.38 -13.16
C ILE A 234 -12.14 2.77 -13.42
N CYS A 235 -11.31 2.76 -12.41
CA CYS A 235 -9.96 2.17 -12.43
C CYS A 235 -9.38 2.01 -11.04
N THR A 236 -8.26 1.29 -10.98
CA THR A 236 -7.36 1.23 -9.84
C THR A 236 -5.92 1.40 -10.29
N MET A 237 -5.07 1.91 -9.40
CA MET A 237 -3.62 1.97 -9.56
C MET A 237 -3.03 0.69 -8.96
N ALA A 238 -2.70 -0.28 -9.81
CA ALA A 238 -2.16 -1.57 -9.40
C ALA A 238 -0.65 -1.49 -9.21
N GLN A 239 -0.19 -1.77 -8.01
CA GLN A 239 1.22 -1.87 -7.66
C GLN A 239 1.79 -3.25 -8.03
N ASN A 240 3.11 -3.43 -7.84
CA ASN A 240 3.84 -4.69 -8.06
C ASN A 240 4.45 -5.21 -6.73
N PRO A 241 3.64 -5.61 -5.74
CA PRO A 241 4.13 -6.06 -4.43
C PRO A 241 4.96 -7.35 -4.52
N ASP A 242 4.68 -8.23 -5.48
CA ASP A 242 5.47 -9.42 -5.77
C ASP A 242 6.91 -9.06 -6.17
N VAL A 243 7.09 -8.03 -6.99
CA VAL A 243 8.42 -7.51 -7.35
C VAL A 243 9.12 -6.90 -6.14
N MET A 244 8.40 -6.14 -5.29
CA MET A 244 8.97 -5.58 -4.04
C MET A 244 9.49 -6.69 -3.14
N GLY A 245 8.72 -7.76 -2.94
CA GLY A 245 9.11 -8.90 -2.14
C GLY A 245 10.29 -9.66 -2.73
N TYR A 246 10.22 -9.97 -4.02
CA TYR A 246 11.26 -10.72 -4.74
C TYR A 246 12.62 -9.99 -4.70
N GLU A 247 12.67 -8.75 -5.17
CA GLU A 247 13.90 -7.95 -5.20
C GLU A 247 14.40 -7.63 -3.78
N GLY A 248 13.49 -7.41 -2.82
CA GLY A 248 13.83 -7.18 -1.42
C GLY A 248 14.55 -8.36 -0.78
N MET A 249 14.17 -9.59 -1.12
CA MET A 249 14.86 -10.80 -0.69
C MET A 249 16.31 -10.87 -1.23
N TYR A 250 16.51 -10.54 -2.52
CA TYR A 250 17.83 -10.46 -3.12
C TYR A 250 18.70 -9.38 -2.47
N ALA A 251 18.13 -8.21 -2.18
CA ALA A 251 18.83 -7.15 -1.45
C ALA A 251 19.24 -7.59 -0.05
N ALA A 252 18.34 -8.26 0.68
CA ALA A 252 18.62 -8.78 2.02
C ALA A 252 19.77 -9.80 2.02
N ILE A 253 19.72 -10.80 1.15
CA ILE A 253 20.76 -11.83 1.06
C ILE A 253 22.10 -11.24 0.60
N THR A 254 22.08 -10.28 -0.34
CA THR A 254 23.29 -9.56 -0.76
C THR A 254 23.93 -8.84 0.43
N ALA A 255 23.13 -8.14 1.25
CA ALA A 255 23.65 -7.42 2.40
C ALA A 255 24.12 -8.34 3.53
N ILE A 256 23.47 -9.48 3.75
CA ILE A 256 23.92 -10.50 4.72
C ILE A 256 25.32 -11.03 4.35
N ASN A 257 25.60 -11.15 3.07
CA ASN A 257 26.89 -11.61 2.54
C ASN A 257 27.89 -10.46 2.30
N ASP A 258 27.70 -9.31 2.99
CA ASP A 258 28.55 -8.12 2.88
C ASP A 258 28.68 -7.54 1.45
N GLY A 259 27.72 -7.88 0.58
CA GLY A 259 27.61 -7.33 -0.76
C GLY A 259 27.05 -5.90 -0.75
N LYS A 260 27.41 -5.13 -1.77
CA LYS A 260 26.89 -3.78 -1.95
C LYS A 260 25.55 -3.85 -2.69
N VAL A 261 24.53 -3.24 -2.10
CA VAL A 261 23.19 -3.07 -2.70
C VAL A 261 23.07 -1.65 -3.27
N ALA A 262 22.63 -1.52 -4.50
CA ALA A 262 22.37 -0.25 -5.17
C ALA A 262 21.36 -0.45 -6.32
N PRO A 263 20.54 0.57 -6.63
CA PRO A 263 20.40 1.86 -5.95
C PRO A 263 19.74 1.74 -4.56
N GLU A 264 19.72 2.84 -3.79
CA GLU A 264 19.08 2.87 -2.47
C GLU A 264 17.56 2.78 -2.54
N TYR A 265 16.96 3.22 -3.64
CA TYR A 265 15.52 3.18 -3.90
C TYR A 265 15.23 2.58 -5.27
N ILE A 266 14.24 1.69 -5.30
CA ILE A 266 13.66 1.13 -6.52
C ILE A 266 12.17 1.44 -6.54
N ASP A 267 11.73 2.19 -7.56
CA ASP A 267 10.32 2.28 -7.92
C ASP A 267 9.95 1.02 -8.73
N THR A 268 9.08 0.19 -8.16
CA THR A 268 8.62 -1.04 -8.81
C THR A 268 7.51 -0.80 -9.83
N GLY A 269 7.08 0.45 -9.97
CA GLY A 269 6.09 0.87 -10.94
C GLY A 269 4.65 0.62 -10.53
N VAL A 270 3.74 1.21 -11.29
CA VAL A 270 2.29 1.07 -11.14
C VAL A 270 1.62 1.00 -12.51
N SER A 271 0.54 0.25 -12.59
CA SER A 271 -0.29 0.12 -13.81
C SER A 271 -1.71 0.58 -13.55
N ILE A 272 -2.30 1.29 -14.53
CA ILE A 272 -3.73 1.64 -14.49
C ILE A 272 -4.52 0.40 -14.93
N LEU A 273 -5.32 -0.17 -14.04
CA LEU A 273 -6.30 -1.19 -14.38
C LEU A 273 -7.69 -0.56 -14.47
N ASN A 274 -8.23 -0.53 -15.68
CA ASN A 274 -9.58 -0.12 -15.99
C ASN A 274 -10.37 -1.30 -16.58
N LEU A 275 -11.61 -1.06 -17.01
CA LEU A 275 -12.46 -2.12 -17.57
C LEU A 275 -11.80 -2.84 -18.75
N ASP A 276 -11.06 -2.14 -19.61
CA ASP A 276 -10.42 -2.75 -20.77
C ASP A 276 -9.24 -3.66 -20.41
N ALA A 277 -8.55 -3.33 -19.31
CA ALA A 277 -7.43 -4.12 -18.80
C ALA A 277 -7.84 -5.37 -18.00
N VAL A 278 -9.12 -5.46 -17.55
CA VAL A 278 -9.61 -6.55 -16.70
C VAL A 278 -10.66 -7.45 -17.35
N LYS A 279 -10.94 -7.23 -18.65
CA LYS A 279 -11.87 -8.06 -19.47
C LYS A 279 -11.39 -9.48 -19.70
#